data_c7c1d83f0933f143246a0e708f48f3b4
#
_entry.id   c7c1d83f0933f143246a0e708f48f3b4
#
_cell.length_a   1.000
_cell.length_b   1.000
_cell.length_c   1.000
_cell.angle_alpha   90.00
_cell.angle_beta   90.00
_cell.angle_gamma   90.00
#
_symmetry.space_group_name_H-M   'P 1'
#
loop_
_entity.id
_entity.type
_entity.pdbx_description
1 polymer ?
#
loop_
_entity_poly.entity_id
_entity_poly.type
_entity_poly.pdbx_seq_one_letter_code
_entity_poly.pdbx_strand_id
1 'polypeptide(L)'
;RELSAMGFGFVEVGSITPKRQPGNPKPRIFRLDAARALLNRVGICSHGLDRAVAHLRQPRGEAIVGCNIGKNTATPCDQAPADYLKCFRNLYQYADYFTINVACDPGQKAASYQTRENITKILEPLFEFRRGQNQYRPILLKVSPDLSDETIDLMTDIMLDTPLDGMVAVNATVSREGVDRLEATRIGAGVVSGQPLTQRALEVVRRIHTRSGGNFPIIGVGGIMTPDDAKAMLDAGADLLQLYTGYIYNGPGLVRDICRALVADAEAKAAEEKAAAAQATAEQPAVQQAAAEQPAKEQPAPQSAETQPEAENAEPAPAESR
;
A
#
# COMPACT_ATOMS: atom_id res chain seq x y z
N ARG A 1 5.08 12.29 -18.09
CA ARG A 1 6.40 12.31 -18.76
C ARG A 1 7.41 13.14 -17.95
N GLU A 2 7.08 14.37 -17.63
CA GLU A 2 7.94 15.28 -16.85
C GLU A 2 8.21 14.73 -15.44
N LEU A 3 7.20 14.20 -14.75
CA LEU A 3 7.37 13.58 -13.43
C LEU A 3 8.26 12.33 -13.50
N SER A 4 8.14 11.50 -14.55
CA SER A 4 9.05 10.37 -14.78
C SER A 4 10.51 10.85 -14.92
N ALA A 5 10.73 11.93 -15.67
CA ALA A 5 12.07 12.52 -15.82
C ALA A 5 12.63 13.11 -14.50
N MET A 6 11.78 13.40 -13.51
CA MET A 6 12.18 13.84 -12.17
C MET A 6 12.47 12.68 -11.19
N GLY A 7 12.40 11.43 -11.65
CA GLY A 7 12.75 10.24 -10.87
C GLY A 7 11.57 9.55 -10.19
N PHE A 8 10.31 9.92 -10.48
CA PHE A 8 9.16 9.17 -10.01
C PHE A 8 9.02 7.84 -10.77
N GLY A 9 9.00 6.72 -10.05
CA GLY A 9 8.75 5.39 -10.61
C GLY A 9 7.29 5.16 -10.99
N PHE A 10 6.36 5.82 -10.28
CA PHE A 10 4.94 5.80 -10.61
C PHE A 10 4.29 7.16 -10.36
N VAL A 11 3.17 7.39 -11.03
CA VAL A 11 2.37 8.64 -10.95
C VAL A 11 0.90 8.26 -10.82
N GLU A 12 0.21 8.81 -9.84
CA GLU A 12 -1.23 8.64 -9.69
C GLU A 12 -1.97 9.90 -10.15
N VAL A 13 -2.88 9.73 -11.12
CA VAL A 13 -3.69 10.82 -11.66
C VAL A 13 -5.13 10.73 -11.17
N GLY A 14 -5.73 11.85 -10.81
CA GLY A 14 -7.11 11.87 -10.33
C GLY A 14 -7.40 12.90 -9.24
N SER A 15 -8.57 12.80 -8.56
CA SER A 15 -9.58 11.76 -8.77
C SER A 15 -10.35 12.01 -10.07
N ILE A 16 -10.49 10.97 -10.88
CA ILE A 16 -11.25 11.01 -12.13
C ILE A 16 -12.71 10.62 -11.80
N THR A 17 -13.67 11.39 -12.31
CA THR A 17 -15.10 11.12 -12.17
C THR A 17 -15.74 10.93 -13.55
N PRO A 18 -16.89 10.22 -13.65
CA PRO A 18 -17.55 10.01 -14.94
C PRO A 18 -17.87 11.30 -15.69
N LYS A 19 -18.42 12.28 -15.00
CA LYS A 19 -18.76 13.59 -15.55
C LYS A 19 -17.78 14.66 -15.05
N ARG A 20 -17.55 15.68 -15.89
CA ARG A 20 -16.83 16.87 -15.48
C ARG A 20 -17.52 17.55 -14.29
N GLN A 21 -16.72 18.00 -13.31
CA GLN A 21 -17.20 18.84 -12.20
C GLN A 21 -16.12 19.83 -11.77
N PRO A 22 -16.51 21.08 -11.46
CA PRO A 22 -15.53 22.15 -11.20
C PRO A 22 -14.87 22.06 -9.82
N GLY A 23 -15.42 21.24 -8.91
CA GLY A 23 -15.09 21.31 -7.48
C GLY A 23 -15.72 22.52 -6.81
N ASN A 24 -15.26 22.84 -5.59
CA ASN A 24 -15.79 23.94 -4.79
C ASN A 24 -15.32 25.32 -5.31
N PRO A 25 -16.03 26.42 -4.96
CA PRO A 25 -15.62 27.78 -5.29
C PRO A 25 -14.21 28.13 -4.80
N LYS A 26 -13.52 28.99 -5.51
CA LYS A 26 -12.23 29.60 -5.11
C LYS A 26 -12.46 30.80 -4.17
N PRO A 27 -11.48 31.09 -3.25
CA PRO A 27 -10.23 30.40 -2.97
C PRO A 27 -10.46 29.08 -2.23
N ARG A 28 -9.70 28.04 -2.57
CA ARG A 28 -9.93 26.68 -2.06
C ARG A 28 -8.66 25.90 -1.74
N ILE A 29 -7.48 26.52 -1.89
CA ILE A 29 -6.19 25.97 -1.49
C ILE A 29 -5.43 27.09 -0.79
N PHE A 30 -4.91 26.80 0.39
CA PHE A 30 -4.20 27.74 1.25
C PHE A 30 -2.91 27.10 1.73
N ARG A 31 -1.80 27.83 1.62
CA ARG A 31 -0.52 27.46 2.23
C ARG A 31 -0.53 27.85 3.69
N LEU A 32 -0.01 26.97 4.52
CA LEU A 32 0.22 27.16 5.95
C LEU A 32 1.74 27.00 6.17
N ASP A 33 2.49 28.05 5.84
CA ASP A 33 3.95 27.96 5.70
C ASP A 33 4.62 27.60 7.03
N ALA A 34 4.18 28.14 8.16
CA ALA A 34 4.70 27.82 9.47
C ALA A 34 4.54 26.31 9.83
N ALA A 35 3.44 25.69 9.38
CA ALA A 35 3.17 24.28 9.58
C ALA A 35 3.68 23.39 8.43
N ARG A 36 4.28 23.97 7.39
CA ARG A 36 4.66 23.25 6.16
C ARG A 36 3.51 22.38 5.63
N ALA A 37 2.32 22.96 5.55
CA ALA A 37 1.07 22.28 5.25
C ALA A 37 0.26 22.97 4.17
N LEU A 38 -0.69 22.24 3.59
CA LEU A 38 -1.74 22.81 2.77
C LEU A 38 -3.08 22.56 3.45
N LEU A 39 -3.90 23.60 3.59
CA LEU A 39 -5.31 23.45 3.87
C LEU A 39 -6.07 23.60 2.56
N ASN A 40 -6.87 22.61 2.21
CA ASN A 40 -7.65 22.66 0.99
C ASN A 40 -9.11 22.24 1.19
N ARG A 41 -9.97 22.81 0.36
CA ARG A 41 -11.38 22.46 0.21
C ARG A 41 -11.76 22.38 -1.27
N VAL A 42 -10.88 21.75 -2.06
CA VAL A 42 -11.07 21.69 -3.52
C VAL A 42 -12.35 20.96 -3.88
N GLY A 43 -12.79 20.00 -3.07
CA GLY A 43 -13.74 18.98 -3.49
C GLY A 43 -13.12 18.10 -4.57
N ILE A 44 -13.91 17.32 -5.26
CA ILE A 44 -13.41 16.62 -6.43
C ILE A 44 -13.50 17.57 -7.64
N CYS A 45 -12.35 18.08 -8.09
CA CYS A 45 -12.23 18.87 -9.31
C CYS A 45 -11.78 17.93 -10.43
N SER A 46 -12.69 17.57 -11.31
CA SER A 46 -12.42 16.61 -12.39
C SER A 46 -12.83 17.16 -13.76
N HIS A 47 -11.97 16.96 -14.74
CA HIS A 47 -12.31 17.27 -16.12
C HIS A 47 -13.23 16.23 -16.79
N GLY A 48 -13.56 15.17 -16.05
CA GLY A 48 -14.38 14.06 -16.51
C GLY A 48 -13.59 12.99 -17.27
N LEU A 49 -14.26 11.88 -17.49
CA LEU A 49 -13.68 10.67 -18.04
C LEU A 49 -13.15 10.86 -19.47
N ASP A 50 -13.91 11.51 -20.36
CA ASP A 50 -13.52 11.66 -21.77
C ASP A 50 -12.19 12.41 -21.91
N ARG A 51 -12.00 13.47 -21.10
CA ARG A 51 -10.75 14.21 -21.11
C ARG A 51 -9.60 13.43 -20.49
N ALA A 52 -9.86 12.66 -19.44
CA ALA A 52 -8.85 11.78 -18.85
C ALA A 52 -8.36 10.74 -19.87
N VAL A 53 -9.26 10.08 -20.58
CA VAL A 53 -8.94 9.14 -21.67
C VAL A 53 -8.13 9.82 -22.77
N ALA A 54 -8.54 11.02 -23.22
CA ALA A 54 -7.82 11.75 -24.25
C ALA A 54 -6.37 12.08 -23.86
N HIS A 55 -6.12 12.42 -22.59
CA HIS A 55 -4.78 12.65 -22.06
C HIS A 55 -3.97 11.36 -21.92
N LEU A 56 -4.56 10.29 -21.39
CA LEU A 56 -3.87 9.02 -21.15
C LEU A 56 -3.53 8.26 -22.45
N ARG A 57 -4.18 8.58 -23.56
CA ARG A 57 -3.81 8.09 -24.90
C ARG A 57 -2.51 8.69 -25.44
N GLN A 58 -2.08 9.83 -24.91
CA GLN A 58 -0.84 10.46 -25.36
C GLN A 58 0.37 9.64 -24.92
N PRO A 59 1.49 9.70 -25.68
CA PRO A 59 2.74 9.05 -25.26
C PRO A 59 3.14 9.48 -23.86
N ARG A 60 3.33 8.54 -22.98
CA ARG A 60 3.80 8.73 -21.61
C ARG A 60 5.23 8.22 -21.47
N GLY A 61 5.96 8.71 -20.47
CA GLY A 61 7.28 8.20 -20.12
C GLY A 61 7.22 6.74 -19.61
N GLU A 62 8.29 6.29 -19.02
CA GLU A 62 8.42 4.93 -18.47
C GLU A 62 7.71 4.74 -17.11
N ALA A 63 7.26 5.83 -16.47
CA ALA A 63 6.59 5.74 -15.19
C ALA A 63 5.27 4.96 -15.29
N ILE A 64 5.04 4.11 -14.29
CA ILE A 64 3.76 3.45 -14.07
C ILE A 64 2.69 4.51 -13.78
N VAL A 65 1.52 4.41 -14.41
CA VAL A 65 0.43 5.37 -14.27
C VAL A 65 -0.78 4.73 -13.61
N GLY A 66 -1.05 5.14 -12.36
CA GLY A 66 -2.26 4.80 -11.65
C GLY A 66 -3.39 5.78 -11.91
N CYS A 67 -4.61 5.27 -11.97
CA CYS A 67 -5.82 6.08 -12.04
C CYS A 67 -6.58 6.04 -10.71
N ASN A 68 -6.60 7.18 -10.01
CA ASN A 68 -7.45 7.37 -8.85
C ASN A 68 -8.87 7.73 -9.33
N ILE A 69 -9.84 6.90 -9.01
CA ILE A 69 -11.23 7.07 -9.46
C ILE A 69 -12.18 7.30 -8.28
N GLY A 70 -13.18 8.13 -8.52
CA GLY A 70 -14.21 8.47 -7.54
C GLY A 70 -15.56 8.73 -8.19
N LYS A 71 -16.62 8.78 -7.37
CA LYS A 71 -17.95 9.16 -7.83
C LYS A 71 -18.07 10.67 -8.08
N ASN A 72 -19.00 11.08 -8.92
CA ASN A 72 -19.38 12.50 -8.97
C ASN A 72 -20.03 12.94 -7.66
N THR A 73 -19.82 14.19 -7.26
CA THR A 73 -20.40 14.75 -6.04
C THR A 73 -21.95 14.70 -6.06
N ALA A 74 -22.54 14.91 -7.24
CA ALA A 74 -24.00 14.86 -7.42
C ALA A 74 -24.56 13.43 -7.43
N THR A 75 -23.73 12.39 -7.59
CA THR A 75 -24.19 11.00 -7.60
C THR A 75 -24.53 10.57 -6.16
N PRO A 76 -25.77 10.10 -5.91
CA PRO A 76 -26.14 9.53 -4.62
C PRO A 76 -25.27 8.33 -4.23
N CYS A 77 -25.18 8.05 -2.94
CA CYS A 77 -24.29 7.00 -2.44
C CYS A 77 -24.65 5.59 -2.93
N ASP A 78 -25.93 5.29 -3.04
CA ASP A 78 -26.44 4.02 -3.56
C ASP A 78 -26.16 3.80 -5.06
N GLN A 79 -25.93 4.88 -5.81
CA GLN A 79 -25.59 4.85 -7.23
C GLN A 79 -24.08 4.94 -7.52
N ALA A 80 -23.27 5.12 -6.48
CA ALA A 80 -21.82 5.24 -6.65
C ALA A 80 -21.14 4.06 -7.35
N PRO A 81 -21.52 2.78 -7.13
CA PRO A 81 -20.92 1.66 -7.84
C PRO A 81 -20.89 1.83 -9.36
N ALA A 82 -21.95 2.42 -9.93
CA ALA A 82 -22.03 2.69 -11.37
C ALA A 82 -20.99 3.72 -11.85
N ASP A 83 -20.70 4.75 -11.04
CA ASP A 83 -19.70 5.76 -11.36
C ASP A 83 -18.28 5.16 -11.34
N TYR A 84 -17.96 4.35 -10.31
CA TYR A 84 -16.66 3.66 -10.22
C TYR A 84 -16.49 2.68 -11.40
N LEU A 85 -17.48 1.85 -11.68
CA LEU A 85 -17.42 0.88 -12.77
C LEU A 85 -17.26 1.58 -14.12
N LYS A 86 -17.97 2.68 -14.35
CA LYS A 86 -17.85 3.47 -15.57
C LYS A 86 -16.43 4.01 -15.77
N CYS A 87 -15.84 4.59 -14.74
CA CYS A 87 -14.44 5.05 -14.79
C CYS A 87 -13.49 3.89 -15.04
N PHE A 88 -13.63 2.81 -14.28
CA PHE A 88 -12.77 1.64 -14.35
C PHE A 88 -12.73 1.02 -15.75
N ARG A 89 -13.91 0.74 -16.35
CA ARG A 89 -14.03 0.17 -17.70
C ARG A 89 -13.35 1.03 -18.77
N ASN A 90 -13.60 2.32 -18.75
CA ASN A 90 -13.12 3.22 -19.81
C ASN A 90 -11.64 3.55 -19.69
N LEU A 91 -11.06 3.46 -18.48
CA LEU A 91 -9.66 3.73 -18.22
C LEU A 91 -8.78 2.47 -18.24
N TYR A 92 -9.37 1.28 -18.24
CA TYR A 92 -8.69 0.01 -18.02
C TYR A 92 -7.48 -0.22 -18.91
N GLN A 93 -7.59 0.08 -20.19
CA GLN A 93 -6.51 -0.09 -21.16
C GLN A 93 -5.42 0.99 -21.07
N TYR A 94 -5.65 2.07 -20.30
CA TYR A 94 -4.74 3.21 -20.22
C TYR A 94 -4.05 3.33 -18.86
N ALA A 95 -4.53 2.64 -17.84
CA ALA A 95 -3.96 2.63 -16.50
C ALA A 95 -3.13 1.37 -16.28
N ASP A 96 -2.10 1.48 -15.45
CA ASP A 96 -1.32 0.33 -14.99
C ASP A 96 -1.88 -0.23 -13.68
N TYR A 97 -2.51 0.61 -12.84
CA TYR A 97 -3.26 0.23 -11.65
C TYR A 97 -4.40 1.23 -11.37
N PHE A 98 -5.27 0.87 -10.45
CA PHE A 98 -6.38 1.73 -10.02
C PHE A 98 -6.38 1.93 -8.52
N THR A 99 -6.68 3.16 -8.09
CA THR A 99 -6.96 3.50 -6.70
C THR A 99 -8.44 3.86 -6.57
N ILE A 100 -9.16 3.09 -5.77
CA ILE A 100 -10.56 3.33 -5.44
C ILE A 100 -10.60 4.32 -4.29
N ASN A 101 -10.93 5.57 -4.59
CA ASN A 101 -10.95 6.64 -3.61
C ASN A 101 -12.33 6.76 -2.97
N VAL A 102 -12.54 6.01 -1.90
CA VAL A 102 -13.76 6.08 -1.06
C VAL A 102 -13.66 7.15 0.03
N ALA A 103 -12.50 7.80 0.15
CA ALA A 103 -12.22 8.85 1.14
C ALA A 103 -12.47 10.28 0.60
N CYS A 104 -13.21 10.42 -0.50
CA CYS A 104 -13.35 11.69 -1.22
C CYS A 104 -14.39 12.65 -0.65
N ASP A 105 -15.12 12.27 0.38
CA ASP A 105 -16.12 13.14 1.03
C ASP A 105 -15.71 13.37 2.50
N PRO A 106 -14.99 14.47 2.83
CA PRO A 106 -14.56 14.72 4.20
C PRO A 106 -15.77 15.03 5.10
N GLY A 107 -15.81 14.40 6.27
CA GLY A 107 -16.82 14.62 7.29
C GLY A 107 -17.71 13.42 7.59
N GLN A 108 -18.80 13.62 8.33
CA GLN A 108 -19.69 12.55 8.82
C GLN A 108 -20.27 11.65 7.71
N LYS A 109 -20.41 12.15 6.49
CA LYS A 109 -20.87 11.36 5.34
C LYS A 109 -19.82 10.32 4.88
N ALA A 110 -18.53 10.57 5.11
CA ALA A 110 -17.49 9.61 4.76
C ALA A 110 -17.59 8.33 5.60
N ALA A 111 -17.82 8.46 6.90
CA ALA A 111 -17.95 7.31 7.80
C ALA A 111 -19.16 6.43 7.45
N SER A 112 -20.31 7.02 7.08
CA SER A 112 -21.49 6.26 6.67
C SER A 112 -21.30 5.50 5.35
N TYR A 113 -20.31 5.89 4.53
CA TYR A 113 -20.01 5.25 3.27
C TYR A 113 -19.01 4.09 3.39
N GLN A 114 -18.21 4.09 4.44
CA GLN A 114 -17.11 3.15 4.64
C GLN A 114 -17.56 1.95 5.50
N THR A 115 -18.69 1.39 5.15
CA THR A 115 -19.18 0.10 5.69
C THR A 115 -18.77 -1.03 4.75
N ARG A 116 -18.61 -2.24 5.29
CA ARG A 116 -18.30 -3.44 4.47
C ARG A 116 -19.28 -3.57 3.29
N GLU A 117 -20.56 -3.42 3.55
CA GLU A 117 -21.60 -3.55 2.52
C GLU A 117 -21.42 -2.55 1.36
N ASN A 118 -21.21 -1.27 1.66
CA ASN A 118 -21.05 -0.24 0.63
C ASN A 118 -19.74 -0.39 -0.14
N ILE A 119 -18.65 -0.75 0.53
CA ILE A 119 -17.37 -1.02 -0.13
C ILE A 119 -17.47 -2.23 -1.04
N THR A 120 -18.07 -3.32 -0.57
CA THR A 120 -18.29 -4.53 -1.38
C THR A 120 -19.11 -4.24 -2.62
N LYS A 121 -20.22 -3.48 -2.51
CA LYS A 121 -21.03 -3.05 -3.66
C LYS A 121 -20.25 -2.27 -4.73
N ILE A 122 -19.23 -1.51 -4.31
CA ILE A 122 -18.35 -0.80 -5.24
C ILE A 122 -17.36 -1.79 -5.89
N LEU A 123 -16.76 -2.67 -5.11
CA LEU A 123 -15.65 -3.51 -5.54
C LEU A 123 -16.09 -4.69 -6.41
N GLU A 124 -17.19 -5.37 -6.07
CA GLU A 124 -17.65 -6.57 -6.81
C GLU A 124 -17.78 -6.37 -8.32
N PRO A 125 -18.43 -5.30 -8.83
CA PRO A 125 -18.51 -5.06 -10.28
C PRO A 125 -17.15 -4.81 -10.92
N LEU A 126 -16.17 -4.27 -10.19
CA LEU A 126 -14.82 -4.04 -10.68
C LEU A 126 -14.07 -5.38 -10.81
N PHE A 127 -14.17 -6.23 -9.80
CA PHE A 127 -13.57 -7.57 -9.83
C PHE A 127 -14.16 -8.44 -10.94
N GLU A 128 -15.48 -8.39 -11.11
CA GLU A 128 -16.15 -9.10 -12.19
C GLU A 128 -15.66 -8.64 -13.57
N PHE A 129 -15.60 -7.33 -13.78
CA PHE A 129 -15.06 -6.79 -15.02
C PHE A 129 -13.60 -7.19 -15.24
N ARG A 130 -12.74 -7.10 -14.19
CA ARG A 130 -11.33 -7.45 -14.27
C ARG A 130 -11.12 -8.91 -14.67
N ARG A 131 -11.92 -9.85 -14.13
CA ARG A 131 -11.83 -11.28 -14.49
C ARG A 131 -12.01 -11.56 -15.97
N GLY A 132 -12.78 -10.74 -16.66
CA GLY A 132 -13.00 -10.84 -18.11
C GLY A 132 -11.94 -10.18 -18.99
N GLN A 133 -10.85 -9.65 -18.41
CA GLN A 133 -9.81 -8.93 -19.17
C GLN A 133 -8.55 -9.76 -19.37
N ASN A 134 -7.87 -9.58 -20.51
CA ASN A 134 -6.61 -10.26 -20.82
C ASN A 134 -5.41 -9.70 -20.04
N GLN A 135 -5.48 -8.45 -19.57
CA GLN A 135 -4.43 -7.80 -18.80
C GLN A 135 -4.89 -7.59 -17.37
N TYR A 136 -4.10 -8.05 -16.43
CA TYR A 136 -4.35 -7.79 -15.02
C TYR A 136 -4.01 -6.34 -14.66
N ARG A 137 -4.90 -5.66 -13.93
CA ARG A 137 -4.67 -4.32 -13.40
C ARG A 137 -4.95 -4.33 -11.90
N PRO A 138 -3.94 -4.04 -11.07
CA PRO A 138 -4.12 -3.95 -9.62
C PRO A 138 -5.19 -2.93 -9.23
N ILE A 139 -5.96 -3.26 -8.21
CA ILE A 139 -7.00 -2.42 -7.60
C ILE A 139 -6.63 -2.18 -6.15
N LEU A 140 -6.36 -0.93 -5.80
CA LEU A 140 -6.01 -0.50 -4.45
C LEU A 140 -7.15 0.28 -3.81
N LEU A 141 -7.30 0.15 -2.50
CA LEU A 141 -8.28 0.91 -1.72
C LEU A 141 -7.59 2.07 -1.00
N LYS A 142 -8.07 3.31 -1.18
CA LYS A 142 -7.53 4.49 -0.48
C LYS A 142 -8.36 4.81 0.76
N VAL A 143 -7.67 4.94 1.90
CA VAL A 143 -8.30 5.17 3.20
C VAL A 143 -8.04 6.58 3.75
N SER A 144 -8.96 7.05 4.61
CA SER A 144 -8.84 8.34 5.30
C SER A 144 -8.07 8.19 6.62
N PRO A 145 -7.27 9.17 7.01
CA PRO A 145 -6.63 9.20 8.33
C PRO A 145 -7.65 9.48 9.47
N ASP A 146 -8.83 10.00 9.13
CA ASP A 146 -9.86 10.42 10.08
C ASP A 146 -10.79 9.27 10.50
N LEU A 147 -10.55 8.05 10.00
CA LEU A 147 -11.27 6.86 10.41
C LEU A 147 -10.89 6.47 11.83
N SER A 148 -11.87 5.93 12.57
CA SER A 148 -11.58 5.26 13.83
C SER A 148 -10.71 4.02 13.58
N ASP A 149 -10.00 3.60 14.60
CA ASP A 149 -9.13 2.44 14.54
C ASP A 149 -9.90 1.16 14.16
N GLU A 150 -11.14 1.01 14.67
CA GLU A 150 -12.02 -0.12 14.31
C GLU A 150 -12.41 -0.10 12.83
N THR A 151 -12.60 1.12 12.27
CA THR A 151 -12.94 1.24 10.84
C THR A 151 -11.71 0.96 9.96
N ILE A 152 -10.51 1.36 10.40
CA ILE A 152 -9.26 1.01 9.70
C ILE A 152 -9.08 -0.52 9.70
N ASP A 153 -9.35 -1.17 10.84
CA ASP A 153 -9.32 -2.63 10.95
C ASP A 153 -10.33 -3.29 10.01
N LEU A 154 -11.56 -2.78 9.97
CA LEU A 154 -12.58 -3.25 9.02
C LEU A 154 -12.13 -3.11 7.56
N MET A 155 -11.50 -1.97 7.18
CA MET A 155 -10.97 -1.79 5.82
C MET A 155 -9.85 -2.79 5.51
N THR A 156 -8.99 -3.07 6.49
CA THR A 156 -7.94 -4.07 6.38
C THR A 156 -8.51 -5.48 6.22
N ASP A 157 -9.56 -5.84 6.96
CA ASP A 157 -10.26 -7.12 6.82
C ASP A 157 -10.93 -7.27 5.46
N ILE A 158 -11.55 -6.19 4.95
CA ILE A 158 -12.11 -6.19 3.59
C ILE A 158 -11.02 -6.47 2.56
N MET A 159 -9.82 -5.86 2.74
CA MET A 159 -8.68 -6.10 1.88
C MET A 159 -8.27 -7.58 1.90
N LEU A 160 -8.20 -8.21 3.08
CA LEU A 160 -7.82 -9.62 3.23
C LEU A 160 -8.87 -10.60 2.67
N ASP A 161 -10.15 -10.23 2.74
CA ASP A 161 -11.29 -11.07 2.34
C ASP A 161 -11.68 -10.93 0.86
N THR A 162 -11.04 -10.02 0.11
CA THR A 162 -11.44 -9.68 -1.27
C THR A 162 -10.25 -9.72 -2.22
N PRO A 163 -10.47 -9.81 -3.55
CA PRO A 163 -9.41 -9.74 -4.56
C PRO A 163 -8.84 -8.32 -4.77
N LEU A 164 -8.76 -7.47 -3.73
CA LEU A 164 -7.98 -6.24 -3.76
C LEU A 164 -6.49 -6.58 -3.76
N ASP A 165 -5.67 -5.66 -4.28
CA ASP A 165 -4.25 -5.89 -4.48
C ASP A 165 -3.36 -5.06 -3.55
N GLY A 166 -3.94 -4.13 -2.78
CA GLY A 166 -3.21 -3.29 -1.85
C GLY A 166 -4.03 -2.11 -1.33
N MET A 167 -3.40 -1.33 -0.47
CA MET A 167 -4.00 -0.14 0.13
C MET A 167 -3.16 1.11 -0.11
N VAL A 168 -3.81 2.28 -0.17
CA VAL A 168 -3.16 3.60 -0.17
C VAL A 168 -3.53 4.31 1.14
N ALA A 169 -2.58 4.45 2.03
CA ALA A 169 -2.74 5.08 3.34
C ALA A 169 -1.77 6.27 3.46
N VAL A 170 -2.27 7.51 3.57
CA VAL A 170 -3.65 7.95 3.81
C VAL A 170 -4.07 9.11 2.88
N ASN A 171 -5.32 9.59 3.00
CA ASN A 171 -5.76 10.86 2.40
C ASN A 171 -5.43 12.05 3.34
N ALA A 172 -5.89 13.27 3.02
CA ALA A 172 -5.78 14.44 3.89
C ALA A 172 -6.76 14.33 5.08
N THR A 173 -6.45 15.04 6.20
CA THR A 173 -7.21 15.00 7.47
C THR A 173 -8.06 16.25 7.70
N VAL A 174 -9.18 16.09 8.40
CA VAL A 174 -9.96 17.21 8.94
C VAL A 174 -9.36 17.76 10.25
N SER A 175 -8.42 17.04 10.87
CA SER A 175 -7.71 17.52 12.07
C SER A 175 -7.00 18.85 11.81
N ARG A 176 -6.90 19.65 12.86
CA ARG A 176 -6.15 20.92 12.87
C ARG A 176 -4.95 20.87 13.80
N GLU A 177 -4.61 19.70 14.29
CA GLU A 177 -3.42 19.50 15.11
C GLU A 177 -2.17 19.91 14.33
N GLY A 178 -1.25 20.60 15.00
CA GLY A 178 -0.03 21.13 14.35
C GLY A 178 -0.23 22.33 13.42
N VAL A 179 -1.45 22.90 13.36
CA VAL A 179 -1.77 24.11 12.57
C VAL A 179 -2.12 25.25 13.52
N ASP A 180 -1.64 26.48 13.19
CA ASP A 180 -2.02 27.66 13.96
C ASP A 180 -3.54 27.83 14.02
N ARG A 181 -4.07 27.98 15.24
CA ARG A 181 -5.50 28.00 15.49
C ARG A 181 -6.21 29.22 14.87
N LEU A 182 -5.56 30.37 14.90
CA LEU A 182 -6.13 31.60 14.34
C LEU A 182 -6.18 31.53 12.83
N GLU A 183 -5.09 31.04 12.21
CA GLU A 183 -5.00 30.85 10.77
C GLU A 183 -6.02 29.81 10.29
N ALA A 184 -6.13 28.66 10.96
CA ALA A 184 -7.10 27.63 10.65
C ALA A 184 -8.54 28.13 10.76
N THR A 185 -8.85 28.93 11.80
CA THR A 185 -10.18 29.49 12.00
C THR A 185 -10.51 30.53 10.91
N ARG A 186 -9.56 31.38 10.54
CA ARG A 186 -9.74 32.37 9.48
C ARG A 186 -10.03 31.73 8.12
N ILE A 187 -9.37 30.61 7.80
CA ILE A 187 -9.56 29.89 6.54
C ILE A 187 -10.86 29.07 6.58
N GLY A 188 -11.17 28.45 7.72
CA GLY A 188 -12.38 27.67 7.95
C GLY A 188 -12.29 26.22 7.50
N ALA A 189 -13.39 25.71 6.92
CA ALA A 189 -13.51 24.30 6.54
C ALA A 189 -12.50 23.87 5.46
N GLY A 190 -12.15 22.59 5.48
CA GLY A 190 -11.22 21.97 4.52
C GLY A 190 -10.48 20.79 5.16
N VAL A 191 -9.53 20.24 4.44
CA VAL A 191 -8.64 19.17 4.90
C VAL A 191 -7.19 19.62 4.85
N VAL A 192 -6.37 19.10 5.76
CA VAL A 192 -4.95 19.42 5.93
C VAL A 192 -4.10 18.28 5.40
N SER A 193 -3.04 18.62 4.70
CA SER A 193 -1.98 17.71 4.25
C SER A 193 -0.61 18.34 4.49
N GLY A 194 0.43 17.55 4.54
CA GLY A 194 1.79 17.99 4.85
C GLY A 194 2.23 17.57 6.24
N GLN A 195 3.19 18.27 6.82
CA GLN A 195 3.85 17.88 8.07
C GLN A 195 2.91 17.55 9.25
N PRO A 196 1.80 18.25 9.48
CA PRO A 196 0.88 17.90 10.57
C PRO A 196 0.27 16.50 10.46
N LEU A 197 0.25 15.92 9.26
CA LEU A 197 -0.32 14.59 9.02
C LEU A 197 0.67 13.44 9.30
N THR A 198 1.96 13.71 9.47
CA THR A 198 3.02 12.69 9.52
C THR A 198 2.73 11.61 10.56
N GLN A 199 2.48 11.97 11.82
CA GLN A 199 2.30 10.99 12.90
C GLN A 199 1.07 10.09 12.65
N ARG A 200 -0.06 10.70 12.29
CA ARG A 200 -1.27 9.93 12.03
C ARG A 200 -1.13 9.01 10.81
N ALA A 201 -0.42 9.44 9.78
CA ALA A 201 -0.15 8.59 8.62
C ALA A 201 0.70 7.37 8.99
N LEU A 202 1.74 7.55 9.80
CA LEU A 202 2.58 6.46 10.32
C LEU A 202 1.79 5.48 11.18
N GLU A 203 0.92 5.98 12.07
CA GLU A 203 0.06 5.15 12.92
C GLU A 203 -0.88 4.28 12.07
N VAL A 204 -1.55 4.88 11.08
CA VAL A 204 -2.48 4.16 10.21
C VAL A 204 -1.75 3.09 9.40
N VAL A 205 -0.60 3.43 8.80
CA VAL A 205 0.21 2.46 8.03
C VAL A 205 0.66 1.31 8.92
N ARG A 206 1.19 1.60 10.12
CA ARG A 206 1.64 0.57 11.07
C ARG A 206 0.48 -0.33 11.50
N ARG A 207 -0.70 0.25 11.76
CA ARG A 207 -1.89 -0.52 12.11
C ARG A 207 -2.31 -1.48 11.01
N ILE A 208 -2.39 -0.99 9.77
CA ILE A 208 -2.73 -1.82 8.60
C ILE A 208 -1.69 -2.92 8.42
N HIS A 209 -0.40 -2.60 8.47
CA HIS A 209 0.68 -3.56 8.33
C HIS A 209 0.64 -4.64 9.43
N THR A 210 0.51 -4.24 10.69
CA THR A 210 0.44 -5.17 11.82
C THR A 210 -0.78 -6.09 11.72
N ARG A 211 -1.97 -5.54 11.38
CA ARG A 211 -3.19 -6.35 11.26
C ARG A 211 -3.14 -7.30 10.07
N SER A 212 -2.57 -6.87 8.96
CA SER A 212 -2.45 -7.71 7.76
C SER A 212 -1.32 -8.73 7.84
N GLY A 213 -0.38 -8.58 8.78
CA GLY A 213 0.84 -9.38 8.82
C GLY A 213 1.72 -9.21 7.58
N GLY A 214 1.63 -8.05 6.90
CA GLY A 214 2.38 -7.77 5.67
C GLY A 214 1.89 -8.53 4.44
N ASN A 215 0.68 -9.07 4.44
CA ASN A 215 0.18 -9.94 3.36
C ASN A 215 -0.22 -9.20 2.07
N PHE A 216 -0.17 -7.88 2.04
CA PHE A 216 -0.42 -7.09 0.85
C PHE A 216 0.37 -5.76 0.86
N PRO A 217 0.68 -5.18 -0.31
CA PRO A 217 1.43 -3.93 -0.39
C PRO A 217 0.63 -2.72 0.08
N ILE A 218 1.34 -1.81 0.75
CA ILE A 218 0.82 -0.53 1.22
C ILE A 218 1.58 0.61 0.53
N ILE A 219 0.87 1.51 -0.15
CA ILE A 219 1.42 2.78 -0.59
C ILE A 219 1.25 3.79 0.55
N GLY A 220 2.35 4.13 1.22
CA GLY A 220 2.38 5.12 2.30
C GLY A 220 2.37 6.54 1.74
N VAL A 221 1.43 7.36 2.20
CA VAL A 221 1.31 8.77 1.80
C VAL A 221 0.78 9.61 2.96
N GLY A 222 1.39 10.77 3.15
CA GLY A 222 1.01 11.76 4.16
C GLY A 222 2.19 12.19 5.02
N GLY A 223 2.49 13.47 5.01
CA GLY A 223 3.52 14.06 5.85
C GLY A 223 4.98 13.78 5.46
N ILE A 224 5.24 13.13 4.35
CA ILE A 224 6.60 12.88 3.87
C ILE A 224 7.20 14.19 3.34
N MET A 225 8.03 14.83 4.17
CA MET A 225 8.65 16.14 3.89
C MET A 225 10.17 16.05 3.76
N THR A 226 10.77 14.95 4.25
CA THR A 226 12.22 14.70 4.30
C THR A 226 12.52 13.24 3.94
N PRO A 227 13.80 12.89 3.67
CA PRO A 227 14.21 11.49 3.56
C PRO A 227 13.96 10.66 4.82
N ASP A 228 14.08 11.27 6.01
CA ASP A 228 13.80 10.57 7.28
C ASP A 228 12.32 10.23 7.45
N ASP A 229 11.41 11.13 7.02
CA ASP A 229 9.98 10.82 6.99
C ASP A 229 9.68 9.67 6.03
N ALA A 230 10.36 9.61 4.89
CA ALA A 230 10.23 8.53 3.93
C ALA A 230 10.68 7.18 4.53
N LYS A 231 11.82 7.16 5.22
CA LYS A 231 12.31 5.98 5.94
C LYS A 231 11.35 5.57 7.03
N ALA A 232 10.89 6.50 7.86
CA ALA A 232 9.91 6.21 8.92
C ALA A 232 8.61 5.61 8.36
N MET A 233 8.17 6.04 7.17
CA MET A 233 6.99 5.48 6.50
C MET A 233 7.21 4.03 6.05
N LEU A 234 8.38 3.70 5.51
CA LEU A 234 8.76 2.32 5.18
C LEU A 234 8.91 1.46 6.45
N ASP A 235 9.54 1.98 7.50
CA ASP A 235 9.69 1.30 8.80
C ASP A 235 8.32 1.08 9.49
N ALA A 236 7.32 1.89 9.18
CA ALA A 236 5.94 1.67 9.61
C ALA A 236 5.23 0.54 8.85
N GLY A 237 5.81 0.03 7.77
CA GLY A 237 5.30 -1.08 6.97
C GLY A 237 4.74 -0.69 5.62
N ALA A 238 5.06 0.50 5.10
CA ALA A 238 4.77 0.83 3.71
C ALA A 238 5.77 0.16 2.77
N ASP A 239 5.31 -0.32 1.62
CA ASP A 239 6.14 -0.91 0.56
C ASP A 239 6.54 0.13 -0.50
N LEU A 240 5.67 1.10 -0.72
CA LEU A 240 5.86 2.19 -1.69
C LEU A 240 5.52 3.53 -1.05
N LEU A 241 6.11 4.60 -1.58
CA LEU A 241 5.92 5.96 -1.08
C LEU A 241 5.24 6.85 -2.13
N GLN A 242 4.23 7.62 -1.70
CA GLN A 242 3.56 8.60 -2.54
C GLN A 242 3.73 10.01 -1.95
N LEU A 243 4.16 10.96 -2.76
CA LEU A 243 4.38 12.36 -2.37
C LEU A 243 3.27 13.27 -2.89
N TYR A 244 2.89 14.28 -2.08
CA TYR A 244 2.03 15.37 -2.49
C TYR A 244 2.53 16.71 -1.94
N THR A 245 2.20 17.07 -0.71
CA THR A 245 2.58 18.36 -0.09
C THR A 245 4.09 18.51 0.06
N GLY A 246 4.80 17.43 0.39
CA GLY A 246 6.25 17.45 0.48
C GLY A 246 6.92 17.87 -0.83
N TYR A 247 6.42 17.37 -1.95
CA TYR A 247 6.89 17.77 -3.27
C TYR A 247 6.58 19.26 -3.58
N ILE A 248 5.41 19.76 -3.16
CA ILE A 248 5.02 21.17 -3.37
C ILE A 248 5.94 22.12 -2.62
N TYR A 249 6.39 21.73 -1.41
CA TYR A 249 7.29 22.56 -0.60
C TYR A 249 8.77 22.43 -0.98
N ASN A 250 9.23 21.21 -1.29
CA ASN A 250 10.66 20.92 -1.49
C ASN A 250 11.04 20.74 -2.96
N GLY A 251 10.05 20.67 -3.86
CA GLY A 251 10.31 20.49 -5.30
C GLY A 251 10.88 19.12 -5.68
N PRO A 252 11.41 19.00 -6.90
CA PRO A 252 11.91 17.72 -7.44
C PRO A 252 13.14 17.17 -6.70
N GLY A 253 13.88 18.04 -6.00
CA GLY A 253 15.03 17.63 -5.19
C GLY A 253 14.66 16.59 -4.12
N LEU A 254 13.46 16.67 -3.55
CA LEU A 254 13.00 15.74 -2.53
C LEU A 254 13.01 14.29 -3.02
N VAL A 255 12.54 14.03 -4.24
CA VAL A 255 12.50 12.67 -4.82
C VAL A 255 13.90 12.09 -4.89
N ARG A 256 14.84 12.86 -5.46
CA ARG A 256 16.25 12.44 -5.56
C ARG A 256 16.88 12.18 -4.21
N ASP A 257 16.62 13.06 -3.23
CA ASP A 257 17.23 12.98 -1.92
C ASP A 257 16.68 11.78 -1.11
N ILE A 258 15.37 11.48 -1.24
CA ILE A 258 14.75 10.26 -0.70
C ILE A 258 15.39 9.03 -1.35
N CYS A 259 15.44 8.95 -2.69
CA CYS A 259 16.01 7.79 -3.37
C CYS A 259 17.48 7.54 -2.98
N ARG A 260 18.30 8.59 -2.86
CA ARG A 260 19.69 8.48 -2.42
C ARG A 260 19.81 7.96 -0.98
N ALA A 261 18.98 8.48 -0.07
CA ALA A 261 18.99 8.05 1.32
C ALA A 261 18.58 6.57 1.45
N LEU A 262 17.56 6.13 0.72
CA LEU A 262 17.11 4.74 0.74
C LEU A 262 18.14 3.78 0.12
N VAL A 263 18.83 4.18 -0.94
CA VAL A 263 19.91 3.37 -1.51
C VAL A 263 21.06 3.23 -0.51
N ALA A 264 21.51 4.33 0.09
CA ALA A 264 22.57 4.30 1.09
C ALA A 264 22.19 3.43 2.31
N ASP A 265 20.95 3.48 2.76
CA ASP A 265 20.43 2.64 3.86
C ASP A 265 20.43 1.15 3.49
N ALA A 266 20.02 0.82 2.27
CA ALA A 266 20.03 -0.55 1.76
C ALA A 266 21.46 -1.10 1.61
N GLU A 267 22.40 -0.29 1.12
CA GLU A 267 23.82 -0.66 1.01
C GLU A 267 24.44 -0.89 2.39
N ALA A 268 24.13 -0.04 3.37
CA ALA A 268 24.62 -0.21 4.76
C ALA A 268 24.09 -1.51 5.37
N LYS A 269 22.78 -1.80 5.27
CA LYS A 269 22.16 -3.04 5.76
C LYS A 269 22.78 -4.28 5.11
N ALA A 270 22.97 -4.26 3.79
CA ALA A 270 23.60 -5.36 3.06
C ALA A 270 25.07 -5.59 3.49
N ALA A 271 25.81 -4.52 3.81
CA ALA A 271 27.17 -4.62 4.33
C ALA A 271 27.21 -5.23 5.73
N GLU A 272 26.27 -4.82 6.62
CA GLU A 272 26.13 -5.37 7.97
C GLU A 272 25.77 -6.86 7.94
N GLU A 273 24.81 -7.26 7.12
CA GLU A 273 24.39 -8.66 6.93
C GLU A 273 25.56 -9.52 6.43
N LYS A 274 26.34 -9.01 5.46
CA LYS A 274 27.51 -9.70 4.94
C LYS A 274 28.61 -9.85 6.00
N ALA A 275 28.82 -8.83 6.82
CA ALA A 275 29.77 -8.88 7.93
C ALA A 275 29.35 -9.90 9.01
N ALA A 276 28.06 -9.90 9.36
CA ALA A 276 27.48 -10.85 10.31
C ALA A 276 27.58 -12.30 9.81
N ALA A 277 27.30 -12.55 8.54
CA ALA A 277 27.44 -13.86 7.92
C ALA A 277 28.92 -14.34 7.89
N ALA A 278 29.86 -13.44 7.62
CA ALA A 278 31.30 -13.76 7.66
C ALA A 278 31.78 -14.12 9.08
N GLN A 279 31.30 -13.43 10.10
CA GLN A 279 31.58 -13.74 11.50
C GLN A 279 31.02 -15.10 11.93
N ALA A 280 29.74 -15.38 11.57
CA ALA A 280 29.12 -16.67 11.87
C ALA A 280 29.86 -17.86 11.19
N THR A 281 30.42 -17.64 10.00
CA THR A 281 31.21 -18.66 9.28
C THR A 281 32.59 -18.85 9.91
N ALA A 282 33.17 -17.79 10.50
CA ALA A 282 34.48 -17.87 11.18
C ALA A 282 34.41 -18.58 12.56
N GLU A 283 33.25 -18.57 13.21
CA GLU A 283 33.04 -19.22 14.52
C GLU A 283 32.75 -20.74 14.41
N GLN A 284 32.46 -21.28 13.22
CA GLN A 284 32.15 -22.72 13.02
C GLN A 284 33.35 -23.70 12.96
N PRO A 285 34.65 -23.34 12.78
CA PRO A 285 35.73 -24.33 12.68
C PRO A 285 36.19 -25.00 13.99
N ALA A 286 35.81 -24.51 15.16
CA ALA A 286 36.37 -25.01 16.43
C ALA A 286 35.66 -26.23 17.03
N VAL A 287 34.42 -26.53 16.60
CA VAL A 287 33.64 -27.65 17.17
C VAL A 287 33.81 -28.97 16.43
N GLN A 288 34.21 -28.95 15.17
CA GLN A 288 34.42 -30.20 14.41
C GLN A 288 35.83 -30.82 14.57
N GLN A 289 36.85 -30.10 15.04
CA GLN A 289 38.15 -30.69 15.31
C GLN A 289 38.26 -31.35 16.70
N ALA A 290 37.41 -31.01 17.63
CA ALA A 290 37.42 -31.64 18.98
C ALA A 290 36.72 -33.01 19.03
N ALA A 291 36.03 -33.44 17.98
CA ALA A 291 35.35 -34.73 17.92
C ALA A 291 36.19 -35.85 17.26
N ALA A 292 37.37 -35.52 16.69
CA ALA A 292 38.21 -36.46 15.96
C ALA A 292 39.36 -37.09 16.80
N GLU A 293 39.54 -36.68 18.07
CA GLU A 293 40.56 -37.23 18.96
C GLU A 293 39.94 -37.99 20.13
N GLN A 294 39.15 -39.02 19.91
CA GLN A 294 38.87 -40.05 20.88
C GLN A 294 39.51 -41.37 20.43
N PRO A 295 40.39 -41.99 21.26
CA PRO A 295 41.06 -43.25 20.88
C PRO A 295 40.05 -44.40 20.88
N ALA A 296 40.18 -45.22 19.84
CA ALA A 296 39.39 -46.44 19.63
C ALA A 296 39.49 -47.38 20.84
N LYS A 297 38.39 -47.71 21.47
CA LYS A 297 38.26 -48.81 22.41
C LYS A 297 38.08 -50.10 21.64
N GLU A 298 38.99 -51.03 21.94
CA GLU A 298 39.01 -52.42 21.46
C GLU A 298 37.65 -53.11 21.53
N GLN A 299 37.25 -53.73 20.45
CA GLN A 299 36.14 -54.69 20.40
C GLN A 299 36.65 -56.09 20.73
N PRO A 300 36.01 -56.89 21.57
CA PRO A 300 36.27 -58.31 21.69
C PRO A 300 35.55 -59.07 20.55
N ALA A 301 36.22 -60.16 20.10
CA ALA A 301 35.90 -61.01 18.97
C ALA A 301 34.56 -61.79 19.11
N PRO A 302 34.00 -62.28 18.01
CA PRO A 302 32.67 -62.92 17.98
C PRO A 302 32.71 -64.41 18.36
N GLN A 303 31.71 -64.85 19.13
CA GLN A 303 31.41 -66.26 19.31
C GLN A 303 30.30 -66.70 18.33
N SER A 304 30.53 -67.83 17.76
CA SER A 304 29.84 -68.55 16.72
C SER A 304 28.52 -69.20 17.11
N ALA A 305 27.61 -69.11 16.18
CA ALA A 305 26.64 -70.14 15.70
C ALA A 305 25.70 -70.82 16.71
N GLU A 306 24.42 -70.77 16.41
CA GLU A 306 23.62 -71.96 16.22
C GLU A 306 22.31 -71.66 15.46
N THR A 307 21.93 -72.63 14.69
CA THR A 307 20.98 -72.86 13.61
C THR A 307 19.52 -72.87 14.01
N GLN A 308 18.66 -72.29 13.17
CA GLN A 308 17.34 -72.68 12.61
C GLN A 308 16.27 -73.34 13.48
N PRO A 309 14.93 -73.40 13.15
CA PRO A 309 14.36 -73.33 11.80
C PRO A 309 13.06 -72.51 11.60
N GLU A 310 12.63 -72.52 10.36
CA GLU A 310 11.43 -72.12 9.66
C GLU A 310 10.06 -72.47 10.28
N ALA A 311 9.07 -71.64 9.98
CA ALA A 311 7.71 -71.97 9.52
C ALA A 311 6.96 -70.68 9.24
N GLU A 312 6.58 -70.38 8.05
CA GLU A 312 5.53 -70.84 7.16
C GLU A 312 4.25 -69.95 7.24
N ASN A 313 3.95 -69.36 6.12
CA ASN A 313 2.65 -69.06 5.51
C ASN A 313 1.56 -68.24 6.20
N ALA A 314 1.16 -67.10 5.59
CA ALA A 314 -0.04 -67.08 4.75
C ALA A 314 -0.51 -65.65 4.43
N GLU A 315 -0.52 -65.31 3.17
CA GLU A 315 -1.50 -64.44 2.52
C GLU A 315 -2.90 -65.12 2.50
N PRO A 316 -4.04 -64.52 2.27
CA PRO A 316 -4.29 -63.48 1.24
C PRO A 316 -5.36 -62.43 1.56
N ALA A 317 -5.45 -61.50 0.61
CA ALA A 317 -6.53 -60.56 0.37
C ALA A 317 -7.91 -61.24 0.06
N PRO A 318 -8.99 -60.56 -0.40
CA PRO A 318 -9.31 -59.14 -0.62
C PRO A 318 -10.79 -58.75 -0.31
N ALA A 319 -11.17 -57.54 -0.83
CA ALA A 319 -12.53 -57.13 -1.27
C ALA A 319 -13.49 -56.55 -0.20
N GLU A 320 -14.10 -55.52 -0.45
CA GLU A 320 -15.11 -54.87 -1.27
C GLU A 320 -16.05 -53.95 -0.49
N SER A 321 -16.29 -52.81 -1.10
CA SER A 321 -17.56 -52.06 -1.23
C SER A 321 -18.38 -51.66 0.01
N ARG A 322 -18.50 -50.38 0.26
CA ARG A 322 -19.70 -49.62 -0.13
C ARG A 322 -19.46 -48.10 -0.01
#